data_e1d28c5807cab3f4ec22f2e321a0f92a
#
_entry.id   e1d28c5807cab3f4ec22f2e321a0f92a
#
_cell.length_a   1.000
_cell.length_b   1.000
_cell.length_c   1.000
_cell.angle_alpha   90.00
_cell.angle_beta   90.00
_cell.angle_gamma   90.00
#
_symmetry.space_group_name_H-M   'P 1'
#
loop_
_entity.id
_entity.type
_entity.pdbx_description
1 polymer ?
#
loop_
_entity_poly.entity_id
_entity_poly.type
_entity_poly.pdbx_seq_one_letter_code
_entity_poly.pdbx_strand_id
1 'polypeptide(L)'
;IILLFLGFTIIYSCSRHQQINRTIFLADSIMEYQPDSAFKLLKTINQTDLSVSENAKYALLLAQAQDKAGHQLINDSLILIAINHYDHLSKDNNKAKAYFYLGRFYQNNNDYAKAINSYLIAEKATSDHDTLLTLIYDNLGTCYKNQNFYDKALEVYKDAYYIYKQYNSKNILYPLRGMASIYAIQEQFEKALKYYQTALTIASSTNDSTWQSILFCDISRIYDNKNLYEAAYSYIVRSIQYAPRSSDLSAMYFWKGEI
;
A
#
# COMPACT_ATOMS: atom_id res chain seq x y z
N ILE A 1 -49.68 -10.09 -24.31
CA ILE A 1 -48.64 -9.11 -24.73
C ILE A 1 -47.90 -8.55 -23.51
N ILE A 2 -48.60 -8.10 -22.42
CA ILE A 2 -47.97 -7.55 -21.22
C ILE A 2 -47.09 -8.57 -20.49
N LEU A 3 -47.49 -9.83 -20.36
CA LEU A 3 -46.73 -10.91 -19.73
C LEU A 3 -45.45 -11.28 -20.52
N LEU A 4 -45.46 -11.18 -21.85
CA LEU A 4 -44.31 -11.40 -22.69
C LEU A 4 -43.28 -10.27 -22.55
N PHE A 5 -43.75 -9.03 -22.41
CA PHE A 5 -42.85 -7.87 -22.16
C PHE A 5 -42.19 -7.95 -20.79
N LEU A 6 -42.91 -8.35 -19.75
CA LEU A 6 -42.35 -8.56 -18.40
C LEU A 6 -41.32 -9.73 -18.40
N GLY A 7 -41.57 -10.82 -19.11
CA GLY A 7 -40.61 -11.91 -19.24
C GLY A 7 -39.32 -11.50 -19.94
N PHE A 8 -39.38 -10.68 -21.00
CA PHE A 8 -38.21 -10.19 -21.72
C PHE A 8 -37.37 -9.22 -20.87
N THR A 9 -38.00 -8.33 -20.10
CA THR A 9 -37.26 -7.39 -19.23
C THR A 9 -36.54 -8.11 -18.08
N ILE A 10 -37.14 -9.16 -17.51
CA ILE A 10 -36.51 -9.94 -16.43
C ILE A 10 -35.32 -10.75 -16.96
N ILE A 11 -35.43 -11.38 -18.12
CA ILE A 11 -34.33 -12.14 -18.73
C ILE A 11 -33.17 -11.20 -19.12
N TYR A 12 -33.47 -10.05 -19.68
CA TYR A 12 -32.46 -9.06 -20.08
C TYR A 12 -31.75 -8.47 -18.85
N SER A 13 -32.46 -8.15 -17.79
CA SER A 13 -31.91 -7.69 -16.51
C SER A 13 -30.99 -8.76 -15.88
N CYS A 14 -31.40 -10.01 -15.85
CA CYS A 14 -30.63 -11.10 -15.29
C CYS A 14 -29.31 -11.33 -16.06
N SER A 15 -29.34 -11.28 -17.38
CA SER A 15 -28.14 -11.42 -18.22
C SER A 15 -27.15 -10.23 -18.03
N ARG A 16 -27.68 -9.01 -17.85
CA ARG A 16 -26.89 -7.80 -17.61
C ARG A 16 -26.17 -7.84 -16.26
N HIS A 17 -26.86 -8.17 -15.18
CA HIS A 17 -26.23 -8.34 -13.86
C HIS A 17 -25.18 -9.45 -13.85
N GLN A 18 -25.42 -10.54 -14.58
CA GLN A 18 -24.45 -11.62 -14.72
C GLN A 18 -23.16 -11.12 -15.42
N GLN A 19 -23.28 -10.28 -16.44
CA GLN A 19 -22.13 -9.68 -17.14
C GLN A 19 -21.39 -8.71 -16.23
N ILE A 20 -22.07 -7.85 -15.48
CA ILE A 20 -21.50 -6.94 -14.51
C ILE A 20 -20.70 -7.72 -13.47
N ASN A 21 -21.28 -8.74 -12.86
CA ASN A 21 -20.62 -9.55 -11.84
C ASN A 21 -19.38 -10.28 -12.37
N ARG A 22 -19.42 -10.76 -13.63
CA ARG A 22 -18.23 -11.32 -14.30
C ARG A 22 -17.13 -10.26 -14.47
N THR A 23 -17.48 -9.05 -14.85
CA THR A 23 -16.52 -7.95 -15.02
C THR A 23 -15.89 -7.55 -13.69
N ILE A 24 -16.69 -7.42 -12.63
CA ILE A 24 -16.22 -7.14 -11.25
C ILE A 24 -15.29 -8.27 -10.79
N PHE A 25 -15.68 -9.53 -10.98
CA PHE A 25 -14.87 -10.69 -10.59
C PHE A 25 -13.53 -10.71 -11.35
N LEU A 26 -13.54 -10.48 -12.66
CA LEU A 26 -12.33 -10.43 -13.48
C LEU A 26 -11.41 -9.30 -13.01
N ALA A 27 -11.95 -8.11 -12.78
CA ALA A 27 -11.16 -6.98 -12.27
C ALA A 27 -10.51 -7.29 -10.91
N ASP A 28 -11.26 -7.91 -9.98
CA ASP A 28 -10.74 -8.34 -8.67
C ASP A 28 -9.60 -9.38 -8.84
N SER A 29 -9.75 -10.35 -9.74
CA SER A 29 -8.76 -11.41 -9.97
C SER A 29 -7.43 -10.93 -10.54
N ILE A 30 -7.43 -9.86 -11.36
CA ILE A 30 -6.21 -9.29 -11.96
C ILE A 30 -5.64 -8.12 -11.16
N MET A 31 -6.30 -7.70 -10.09
CA MET A 31 -6.01 -6.49 -9.33
C MET A 31 -4.56 -6.41 -8.83
N GLU A 32 -4.00 -7.54 -8.38
CA GLU A 32 -2.66 -7.56 -7.80
C GLU A 32 -1.54 -7.45 -8.85
N TYR A 33 -1.78 -7.94 -10.05
CA TYR A 33 -0.74 -8.04 -11.09
C TYR A 33 -0.89 -7.02 -12.19
N GLN A 34 -2.12 -6.54 -12.45
CA GLN A 34 -2.46 -5.63 -13.54
C GLN A 34 -3.49 -4.57 -13.09
N PRO A 35 -3.14 -3.71 -12.10
CA PRO A 35 -4.09 -2.74 -11.54
C PRO A 35 -4.62 -1.74 -12.58
N ASP A 36 -3.80 -1.31 -13.55
CA ASP A 36 -4.25 -0.46 -14.66
C ASP A 36 -5.29 -1.14 -15.56
N SER A 37 -5.12 -2.44 -15.82
CA SER A 37 -6.08 -3.23 -16.59
C SER A 37 -7.37 -3.41 -15.81
N ALA A 38 -7.28 -3.68 -14.50
CA ALA A 38 -8.44 -3.76 -13.60
C ALA A 38 -9.19 -2.43 -13.57
N PHE A 39 -8.48 -1.30 -13.46
CA PHE A 39 -9.07 0.04 -13.51
C PHE A 39 -9.82 0.30 -14.81
N LYS A 40 -9.20 0.03 -15.96
CA LYS A 40 -9.83 0.18 -17.28
C LYS A 40 -11.08 -0.69 -17.41
N LEU A 41 -11.00 -1.94 -16.94
CA LEU A 41 -12.12 -2.90 -16.99
C LEU A 41 -13.29 -2.41 -16.13
N LEU A 42 -13.04 -1.95 -14.91
CA LEU A 42 -14.08 -1.38 -14.04
C LEU A 42 -14.74 -0.14 -14.68
N LYS A 43 -13.99 0.70 -15.35
CA LYS A 43 -14.51 1.88 -16.06
C LYS A 43 -15.49 1.57 -17.19
N THR A 44 -15.56 0.32 -17.69
CA THR A 44 -16.55 -0.08 -18.68
C THR A 44 -17.95 -0.29 -18.11
N ILE A 45 -18.06 -0.40 -16.77
CA ILE A 45 -19.33 -0.63 -16.09
C ILE A 45 -20.10 0.69 -15.97
N ASN A 46 -21.37 0.67 -16.40
CA ASN A 46 -22.25 1.80 -16.18
C ASN A 46 -22.82 1.72 -14.73
N GLN A 47 -22.52 2.73 -13.93
CA GLN A 47 -22.90 2.76 -12.50
C GLN A 47 -24.43 2.75 -12.27
N THR A 48 -25.21 3.30 -13.22
CA THR A 48 -26.69 3.31 -13.10
C THR A 48 -27.31 1.93 -13.12
N ASP A 49 -26.54 0.92 -13.55
CA ASP A 49 -27.02 -0.45 -13.70
C ASP A 49 -26.70 -1.33 -12.49
N LEU A 50 -25.98 -0.78 -11.51
CA LEU A 50 -25.51 -1.49 -10.33
C LEU A 50 -26.59 -1.51 -9.24
N SER A 51 -26.82 -2.68 -8.65
CA SER A 51 -27.47 -2.79 -7.34
C SER A 51 -26.62 -2.13 -6.24
N VAL A 52 -27.21 -1.87 -5.08
CA VAL A 52 -26.49 -1.25 -3.94
C VAL A 52 -25.23 -2.06 -3.57
N SER A 53 -25.33 -3.37 -3.51
CA SER A 53 -24.19 -4.26 -3.17
C SER A 53 -23.13 -4.27 -4.28
N GLU A 54 -23.53 -4.35 -5.56
CA GLU A 54 -22.61 -4.29 -6.69
C GLU A 54 -21.90 -2.93 -6.73
N ASN A 55 -22.62 -1.83 -6.47
CA ASN A 55 -22.03 -0.50 -6.43
C ASN A 55 -20.98 -0.36 -5.31
N ALA A 56 -21.24 -0.92 -4.13
CA ALA A 56 -20.27 -0.93 -3.04
C ALA A 56 -18.99 -1.72 -3.41
N LYS A 57 -19.15 -2.91 -3.99
CA LYS A 57 -18.00 -3.74 -4.43
C LYS A 57 -17.25 -3.05 -5.57
N TYR A 58 -17.96 -2.50 -6.55
CA TYR A 58 -17.38 -1.73 -7.66
C TYR A 58 -16.57 -0.53 -7.15
N ALA A 59 -17.15 0.26 -6.25
CA ALA A 59 -16.51 1.46 -5.71
C ALA A 59 -15.23 1.12 -4.93
N LEU A 60 -15.26 0.04 -4.11
CA LEU A 60 -14.09 -0.47 -3.41
C LEU A 60 -12.98 -0.89 -4.37
N LEU A 61 -13.31 -1.70 -5.37
CA LEU A 61 -12.34 -2.18 -6.34
C LEU A 61 -11.79 -1.05 -7.23
N LEU A 62 -12.62 -0.07 -7.57
CA LEU A 62 -12.16 1.08 -8.35
C LEU A 62 -11.16 1.94 -7.55
N ALA A 63 -11.44 2.19 -6.26
CA ALA A 63 -10.51 2.89 -5.37
C ALA A 63 -9.20 2.10 -5.19
N GLN A 64 -9.29 0.77 -5.01
CA GLN A 64 -8.15 -0.12 -4.95
C GLN A 64 -7.31 -0.07 -6.23
N ALA A 65 -7.93 -0.15 -7.40
CA ALA A 65 -7.24 -0.11 -8.67
C ALA A 65 -6.53 1.22 -8.90
N GLN A 66 -7.17 2.34 -8.53
CA GLN A 66 -6.55 3.67 -8.61
C GLN A 66 -5.31 3.77 -7.71
N ASP A 67 -5.41 3.38 -6.45
CA ASP A 67 -4.27 3.43 -5.52
C ASP A 67 -3.12 2.54 -5.99
N LYS A 68 -3.39 1.30 -6.40
CA LYS A 68 -2.37 0.35 -6.87
C LYS A 68 -1.71 0.75 -8.20
N ALA A 69 -2.45 1.40 -9.08
CA ALA A 69 -1.94 1.93 -10.35
C ALA A 69 -1.19 3.27 -10.19
N GLY A 70 -1.10 3.79 -8.97
CA GLY A 70 -0.46 5.08 -8.70
C GLY A 70 -1.30 6.29 -9.16
N HIS A 71 -2.57 6.10 -9.46
CA HIS A 71 -3.49 7.19 -9.77
C HIS A 71 -3.97 7.86 -8.48
N GLN A 72 -3.74 9.16 -8.36
CA GLN A 72 -4.20 9.88 -7.17
C GLN A 72 -5.73 9.94 -7.11
N LEU A 73 -6.30 9.53 -5.97
CA LEU A 73 -7.71 9.74 -5.68
C LEU A 73 -7.95 11.23 -5.41
N ILE A 74 -8.89 11.83 -6.16
CA ILE A 74 -9.22 13.26 -6.03
C ILE A 74 -9.98 13.51 -4.72
N ASN A 75 -10.83 12.56 -4.30
CA ASN A 75 -11.62 12.61 -3.07
C ASN A 75 -11.90 11.17 -2.57
N ASP A 76 -12.50 11.08 -1.40
CA ASP A 76 -12.85 9.82 -0.72
C ASP A 76 -14.22 9.25 -1.10
N SER A 77 -14.96 9.89 -2.01
CA SER A 77 -16.36 9.54 -2.32
C SER A 77 -16.57 8.08 -2.70
N LEU A 78 -15.68 7.50 -3.52
CA LEU A 78 -15.75 6.08 -3.89
C LEU A 78 -15.60 5.17 -2.68
N ILE A 79 -14.66 5.50 -1.80
CA ILE A 79 -14.38 4.71 -0.61
C ILE A 79 -15.55 4.79 0.36
N LEU A 80 -16.18 5.98 0.50
CA LEU A 80 -17.35 6.18 1.36
C LEU A 80 -18.57 5.39 0.88
N ILE A 81 -18.76 5.19 -0.42
CA ILE A 81 -19.81 4.29 -0.94
C ILE A 81 -19.62 2.86 -0.40
N ALA A 82 -18.39 2.34 -0.44
CA ALA A 82 -18.09 1.04 0.10
C ALA A 82 -18.27 0.98 1.63
N ILE A 83 -17.77 1.98 2.36
CA ILE A 83 -17.89 2.07 3.82
C ILE A 83 -19.36 2.09 4.22
N ASN A 84 -20.20 2.91 3.63
CA ASN A 84 -21.62 2.99 3.95
C ASN A 84 -22.34 1.63 3.80
N HIS A 85 -21.87 0.78 2.92
CA HIS A 85 -22.42 -0.57 2.75
C HIS A 85 -21.86 -1.58 3.74
N TYR A 86 -20.54 -1.56 4.01
CA TYR A 86 -19.86 -2.61 4.80
C TYR A 86 -19.72 -2.27 6.29
N ASP A 87 -19.93 -1.02 6.72
CA ASP A 87 -19.59 -0.56 8.08
C ASP A 87 -20.38 -1.24 9.20
N HIS A 88 -21.59 -1.72 8.91
CA HIS A 88 -22.42 -2.44 9.88
C HIS A 88 -21.88 -3.86 10.21
N LEU A 89 -20.93 -4.38 9.41
CA LEU A 89 -20.31 -5.68 9.65
C LEU A 89 -19.19 -5.55 10.71
N SER A 90 -19.04 -6.57 11.55
CA SER A 90 -18.02 -6.55 12.61
C SER A 90 -16.63 -6.91 12.09
N LYS A 91 -16.44 -8.14 11.64
CA LYS A 91 -15.23 -8.63 10.95
C LYS A 91 -15.61 -8.95 9.51
N ASP A 92 -15.12 -8.16 8.57
CA ASP A 92 -15.40 -8.33 7.15
C ASP A 92 -14.23 -7.78 6.31
N ASN A 93 -13.78 -8.56 5.36
CA ASN A 93 -12.62 -8.22 4.54
C ASN A 93 -12.86 -6.99 3.64
N ASN A 94 -14.08 -6.77 3.15
CA ASN A 94 -14.38 -5.59 2.35
C ASN A 94 -14.45 -4.33 3.22
N LYS A 95 -14.97 -4.44 4.47
CA LYS A 95 -14.88 -3.36 5.47
C LYS A 95 -13.42 -3.02 5.75
N ALA A 96 -12.60 -4.03 6.05
CA ALA A 96 -11.17 -3.85 6.31
C ALA A 96 -10.46 -3.16 5.13
N LYS A 97 -10.69 -3.64 3.90
CA LYS A 97 -10.15 -3.03 2.67
C LYS A 97 -10.64 -1.58 2.48
N ALA A 98 -11.93 -1.31 2.69
CA ALA A 98 -12.48 0.03 2.52
C ALA A 98 -11.82 1.03 3.48
N TYR A 99 -11.68 0.68 4.76
CA TYR A 99 -10.98 1.53 5.72
C TYR A 99 -9.47 1.59 5.49
N PHE A 100 -8.86 0.52 4.97
CA PHE A 100 -7.46 0.56 4.54
C PHE A 100 -7.23 1.59 3.42
N TYR A 101 -8.06 1.58 2.37
CA TYR A 101 -7.92 2.56 1.28
C TYR A 101 -8.33 3.97 1.70
N LEU A 102 -9.24 4.13 2.67
CA LEU A 102 -9.50 5.43 3.28
C LEU A 102 -8.27 5.95 4.04
N GLY A 103 -7.60 5.09 4.78
CA GLY A 103 -6.32 5.39 5.43
C GLY A 103 -5.25 5.81 4.41
N ARG A 104 -5.11 5.07 3.31
CA ARG A 104 -4.21 5.39 2.19
C ARG A 104 -4.51 6.76 1.58
N PHE A 105 -5.79 7.06 1.35
CA PHE A 105 -6.22 8.36 0.85
C PHE A 105 -5.80 9.50 1.80
N TYR A 106 -6.08 9.39 3.09
CA TYR A 106 -5.68 10.41 4.05
C TYR A 106 -4.15 10.51 4.22
N GLN A 107 -3.45 9.39 4.21
CA GLN A 107 -1.98 9.36 4.26
C GLN A 107 -1.35 10.08 3.07
N ASN A 108 -1.85 9.86 1.86
CA ASN A 108 -1.37 10.53 0.63
C ASN A 108 -1.66 12.04 0.64
N ASN A 109 -2.66 12.48 1.41
CA ASN A 109 -2.97 13.88 1.65
C ASN A 109 -2.30 14.45 2.93
N ASN A 110 -1.38 13.71 3.55
CA ASN A 110 -0.67 14.06 4.79
C ASN A 110 -1.58 14.27 6.02
N ASP A 111 -2.85 13.84 5.97
CA ASP A 111 -3.75 13.83 7.14
C ASP A 111 -3.51 12.54 7.94
N TYR A 112 -2.34 12.47 8.58
CA TYR A 112 -1.92 11.26 9.30
C TYR A 112 -2.85 10.90 10.46
N ALA A 113 -3.53 11.87 11.08
CA ALA A 113 -4.47 11.61 12.17
C ALA A 113 -5.69 10.81 11.68
N LYS A 114 -6.31 11.24 10.57
CA LYS A 114 -7.40 10.48 9.95
C LYS A 114 -6.93 9.16 9.36
N ALA A 115 -5.72 9.12 8.79
CA ALA A 115 -5.13 7.88 8.29
C ALA A 115 -4.99 6.84 9.40
N ILE A 116 -4.41 7.20 10.55
CA ILE A 116 -4.27 6.34 11.72
C ILE A 116 -5.65 5.80 12.17
N ASN A 117 -6.64 6.68 12.32
CA ASN A 117 -7.98 6.26 12.73
C ASN A 117 -8.58 5.24 11.75
N SER A 118 -8.45 5.49 10.45
CA SER A 118 -8.95 4.58 9.40
C SER A 118 -8.24 3.22 9.45
N TYR A 119 -6.91 3.20 9.61
CA TYR A 119 -6.15 1.97 9.74
C TYR A 119 -6.48 1.16 10.99
N LEU A 120 -6.73 1.82 12.13
CA LEU A 120 -7.16 1.14 13.37
C LEU A 120 -8.55 0.49 13.22
N ILE A 121 -9.45 1.10 12.43
CA ILE A 121 -10.74 0.47 12.11
C ILE A 121 -10.54 -0.72 11.17
N ALA A 122 -9.67 -0.58 10.17
CA ALA A 122 -9.31 -1.68 9.25
C ALA A 122 -8.70 -2.86 10.00
N GLU A 123 -7.78 -2.62 10.93
CA GLU A 123 -7.18 -3.64 11.80
C GLU A 123 -8.24 -4.45 12.54
N LYS A 124 -9.19 -3.77 13.22
CA LYS A 124 -10.27 -4.43 13.96
C LYS A 124 -11.20 -5.27 13.07
N ALA A 125 -11.35 -4.88 11.80
CA ALA A 125 -12.19 -5.59 10.84
C ALA A 125 -11.47 -6.74 10.13
N THR A 126 -10.14 -6.81 10.23
CA THR A 126 -9.30 -7.83 9.60
C THR A 126 -9.24 -9.10 10.47
N SER A 127 -9.06 -10.26 9.86
CA SER A 127 -8.75 -11.51 10.57
C SER A 127 -7.27 -11.61 10.88
N ASP A 128 -6.92 -12.34 11.96
CA ASP A 128 -5.58 -12.35 12.58
C ASP A 128 -4.43 -12.85 11.70
N HIS A 129 -4.72 -13.44 10.54
CA HIS A 129 -3.71 -14.00 9.62
C HIS A 129 -3.86 -13.47 8.18
N ASP A 130 -4.50 -12.32 8.00
CA ASP A 130 -4.67 -11.72 6.68
C ASP A 130 -3.40 -10.94 6.27
N THR A 131 -3.01 -11.08 5.01
CA THR A 131 -1.93 -10.27 4.41
C THR A 131 -2.22 -8.77 4.47
N LEU A 132 -3.51 -8.37 4.52
CA LEU A 132 -3.93 -7.00 4.69
C LEU A 132 -3.49 -6.43 6.05
N LEU A 133 -3.45 -7.25 7.11
CA LEU A 133 -3.02 -6.82 8.44
C LEU A 133 -1.58 -6.30 8.43
N THR A 134 -0.69 -6.97 7.71
CA THR A 134 0.70 -6.51 7.59
C THR A 134 0.83 -5.19 6.84
N LEU A 135 0.02 -5.00 5.80
CA LEU A 135 -0.03 -3.72 5.07
C LEU A 135 -0.59 -2.58 5.95
N ILE A 136 -1.58 -2.89 6.79
CA ILE A 136 -2.11 -1.94 7.77
C ILE A 136 -1.02 -1.53 8.74
N TYR A 137 -0.26 -2.46 9.31
CA TYR A 137 0.82 -2.17 10.26
C TYR A 137 1.96 -1.37 9.63
N ASP A 138 2.37 -1.67 8.41
CA ASP A 138 3.39 -0.91 7.68
C ASP A 138 2.96 0.57 7.48
N ASN A 139 1.69 0.77 7.14
CA ASN A 139 1.16 2.12 6.95
C ASN A 139 0.92 2.86 8.28
N LEU A 140 0.41 2.18 9.31
CA LEU A 140 0.31 2.70 10.66
C LEU A 140 1.68 3.14 11.19
N GLY A 141 2.70 2.28 11.05
CA GLY A 141 4.07 2.61 11.43
C GLY A 141 4.58 3.86 10.73
N THR A 142 4.29 4.00 9.43
CA THR A 142 4.64 5.19 8.66
C THR A 142 3.91 6.44 9.15
N CYS A 143 2.60 6.34 9.43
CA CYS A 143 1.81 7.46 9.95
C CYS A 143 2.25 7.86 11.36
N TYR A 144 2.49 6.91 12.26
CA TYR A 144 3.00 7.19 13.60
C TYR A 144 4.38 7.84 13.55
N LYS A 145 5.28 7.35 12.69
CA LYS A 145 6.60 7.96 12.49
C LYS A 145 6.49 9.41 12.05
N ASN A 146 5.62 9.72 11.08
CA ASN A 146 5.43 11.08 10.57
C ASN A 146 4.76 12.02 11.58
N GLN A 147 4.08 11.47 12.58
CA GLN A 147 3.55 12.21 13.74
C GLN A 147 4.51 12.22 14.93
N ASN A 148 5.76 11.73 14.75
CA ASN A 148 6.79 11.60 15.78
C ASN A 148 6.42 10.67 16.96
N PHE A 149 5.42 9.79 16.79
CA PHE A 149 5.06 8.76 17.78
C PHE A 149 5.96 7.52 17.58
N TYR A 150 7.26 7.70 17.77
CA TYR A 150 8.28 6.70 17.44
C TYR A 150 8.12 5.36 18.14
N ASP A 151 7.72 5.36 19.42
CA ASP A 151 7.51 4.12 20.18
C ASP A 151 6.37 3.28 19.58
N LYS A 152 5.24 3.92 19.28
CA LYS A 152 4.12 3.26 18.60
C LYS A 152 4.48 2.77 17.20
N ALA A 153 5.24 3.56 16.45
CA ALA A 153 5.72 3.16 15.14
C ALA A 153 6.63 1.92 15.22
N LEU A 154 7.55 1.88 16.19
CA LEU A 154 8.41 0.71 16.43
C LEU A 154 7.62 -0.53 16.84
N GLU A 155 6.56 -0.39 17.62
CA GLU A 155 5.67 -1.47 18.05
C GLU A 155 5.00 -2.11 16.82
N VAL A 156 4.25 -1.33 16.03
CA VAL A 156 3.54 -1.86 14.85
C VAL A 156 4.49 -2.38 13.76
N TYR A 157 5.68 -1.80 13.60
CA TYR A 157 6.68 -2.35 12.69
C TYR A 157 7.25 -3.69 13.17
N LYS A 158 7.40 -3.90 14.49
CA LYS A 158 7.79 -5.20 15.04
C LYS A 158 6.72 -6.24 14.77
N ASP A 159 5.46 -5.90 14.96
CA ASP A 159 4.35 -6.81 14.69
C ASP A 159 4.29 -7.20 13.20
N ALA A 160 4.39 -6.24 12.30
CA ALA A 160 4.52 -6.52 10.86
C ALA A 160 5.73 -7.42 10.55
N TYR A 161 6.89 -7.13 11.15
CA TYR A 161 8.10 -7.93 10.95
C TYR A 161 7.90 -9.39 11.36
N TYR A 162 7.29 -9.66 12.53
CA TYR A 162 7.06 -11.02 12.99
C TYR A 162 6.11 -11.78 12.08
N ILE A 163 5.03 -11.15 11.62
CA ILE A 163 4.08 -11.76 10.70
C ILE A 163 4.76 -12.06 9.35
N TYR A 164 5.45 -11.09 8.74
CA TYR A 164 6.16 -11.32 7.48
C TYR A 164 7.24 -12.40 7.59
N LYS A 165 7.93 -12.46 8.74
CA LYS A 165 8.94 -13.49 9.00
C LYS A 165 8.31 -14.89 9.07
N GLN A 166 7.14 -15.02 9.69
CA GLN A 166 6.41 -16.29 9.78
C GLN A 166 6.01 -16.82 8.40
N TYR A 167 5.64 -15.91 7.48
CA TYR A 167 5.25 -16.27 6.11
C TYR A 167 6.41 -16.26 5.11
N ASN A 168 7.63 -16.07 5.56
CA ASN A 168 8.83 -15.93 4.70
C ASN A 168 8.63 -14.92 3.55
N SER A 169 7.94 -13.82 3.84
CA SER A 169 7.58 -12.80 2.86
C SER A 169 8.73 -11.83 2.61
N LYS A 170 9.00 -11.52 1.34
CA LYS A 170 9.94 -10.46 0.97
C LYS A 170 9.53 -9.07 1.48
N ASN A 171 8.26 -8.87 1.78
CA ASN A 171 7.74 -7.61 2.32
C ASN A 171 8.28 -7.29 3.72
N ILE A 172 8.98 -8.21 4.37
CA ILE A 172 9.73 -7.99 5.62
C ILE A 172 10.72 -6.80 5.53
N LEU A 173 11.08 -6.40 4.31
CA LEU A 173 11.94 -5.25 4.05
C LEU A 173 11.31 -3.92 4.47
N TYR A 174 9.97 -3.79 4.38
CA TYR A 174 9.26 -2.58 4.80
C TYR A 174 9.41 -2.27 6.29
N PRO A 175 9.03 -3.16 7.22
CA PRO A 175 9.19 -2.89 8.64
C PRO A 175 10.66 -2.78 9.07
N LEU A 176 11.58 -3.54 8.48
CA LEU A 176 13.01 -3.40 8.77
C LEU A 176 13.52 -1.99 8.42
N ARG A 177 13.18 -1.48 7.23
CA ARG A 177 13.51 -0.12 6.81
C ARG A 177 12.82 0.92 7.69
N GLY A 178 11.55 0.67 8.06
CA GLY A 178 10.79 1.55 8.96
C GLY A 178 11.46 1.71 10.32
N MET A 179 11.80 0.62 10.97
CA MET A 179 12.54 0.64 12.25
C MET A 179 13.91 1.31 12.12
N ALA A 180 14.66 0.99 11.07
CA ALA A 180 15.96 1.61 10.81
C ALA A 180 15.84 3.13 10.67
N SER A 181 14.83 3.61 9.94
CA SER A 181 14.62 5.05 9.74
C SER A 181 14.28 5.78 11.05
N ILE A 182 13.54 5.15 11.97
CA ILE A 182 13.26 5.72 13.28
C ILE A 182 14.54 5.84 14.10
N TYR A 183 15.36 4.79 14.15
CA TYR A 183 16.64 4.84 14.85
C TYR A 183 17.59 5.89 14.24
N ALA A 184 17.55 6.08 12.92
CA ALA A 184 18.32 7.13 12.25
C ALA A 184 17.85 8.54 12.65
N ILE A 185 16.53 8.79 12.72
CA ILE A 185 15.96 10.06 13.20
C ILE A 185 16.34 10.33 14.66
N GLN A 186 16.43 9.29 15.48
CA GLN A 186 16.85 9.38 16.88
C GLN A 186 18.40 9.41 17.03
N GLU A 187 19.14 9.54 15.95
CA GLU A 187 20.62 9.55 15.89
C GLU A 187 21.28 8.28 16.46
N GLN A 188 20.51 7.19 16.61
CA GLN A 188 21.02 5.88 17.02
C GLN A 188 21.59 5.14 15.80
N PHE A 189 22.61 5.72 15.16
CA PHE A 189 23.11 5.31 13.86
C PHE A 189 23.57 3.86 13.79
N GLU A 190 24.20 3.33 14.83
CA GLU A 190 24.65 1.92 14.89
C GLU A 190 23.48 0.95 14.84
N LYS A 191 22.37 1.27 15.54
CA LYS A 191 21.14 0.47 15.48
C LYS A 191 20.49 0.56 14.10
N ALA A 192 20.40 1.78 13.56
CA ALA A 192 19.85 2.01 12.22
C ALA A 192 20.63 1.21 11.16
N LEU A 193 21.95 1.28 11.17
CA LEU A 193 22.82 0.53 10.26
C LEU A 193 22.62 -0.97 10.38
N LYS A 194 22.44 -1.51 11.59
CA LYS A 194 22.18 -2.94 11.80
C LYS A 194 20.89 -3.40 11.13
N TYR A 195 19.81 -2.63 11.26
CA TYR A 195 18.54 -2.95 10.60
C TYR A 195 18.62 -2.80 9.08
N TYR A 196 19.26 -1.73 8.57
CA TYR A 196 19.48 -1.56 7.14
C TYR A 196 20.35 -2.67 6.55
N GLN A 197 21.42 -3.09 7.24
CA GLN A 197 22.27 -4.19 6.79
C GLN A 197 21.50 -5.52 6.76
N THR A 198 20.64 -5.78 7.74
CA THR A 198 19.77 -6.96 7.74
C THR A 198 18.84 -6.93 6.52
N ALA A 199 18.21 -5.80 6.25
CA ALA A 199 17.36 -5.62 5.07
C ALA A 199 18.16 -5.80 3.76
N LEU A 200 19.36 -5.23 3.68
CA LEU A 200 20.24 -5.35 2.50
C LEU A 200 20.65 -6.79 2.24
N THR A 201 20.94 -7.56 3.28
CA THR A 201 21.24 -9.00 3.15
C THR A 201 20.07 -9.75 2.52
N ILE A 202 18.83 -9.47 2.96
CA ILE A 202 17.62 -10.10 2.39
C ILE A 202 17.44 -9.65 0.94
N ALA A 203 17.50 -8.34 0.64
CA ALA A 203 17.37 -7.81 -0.71
C ALA A 203 18.43 -8.39 -1.68
N SER A 204 19.65 -8.62 -1.19
CA SER A 204 20.72 -9.24 -1.98
C SER A 204 20.46 -10.71 -2.23
N SER A 205 19.98 -11.47 -1.25
CA SER A 205 19.68 -12.91 -1.41
C SER A 205 18.51 -13.16 -2.36
N THR A 206 17.61 -12.19 -2.52
CA THR A 206 16.48 -12.24 -3.47
C THR A 206 16.75 -11.55 -4.80
N ASN A 207 17.96 -11.03 -5.02
CA ASN A 207 18.34 -10.22 -6.19
C ASN A 207 17.41 -9.04 -6.45
N ASP A 208 16.84 -8.44 -5.40
CA ASP A 208 15.94 -7.29 -5.53
C ASP A 208 16.75 -5.99 -5.64
N SER A 209 17.08 -5.61 -6.87
CA SER A 209 17.90 -4.44 -7.17
C SER A 209 17.21 -3.13 -6.72
N THR A 210 15.90 -3.06 -6.78
CA THR A 210 15.15 -1.88 -6.32
C THR A 210 15.34 -1.66 -4.82
N TRP A 211 15.15 -2.70 -4.02
CA TRP A 211 15.38 -2.60 -2.59
C TRP A 211 16.86 -2.36 -2.23
N GLN A 212 17.80 -2.98 -2.96
CA GLN A 212 19.22 -2.71 -2.76
C GLN A 212 19.54 -1.23 -3.00
N SER A 213 19.03 -0.64 -4.08
CA SER A 213 19.19 0.78 -4.39
C SER A 213 18.65 1.67 -3.26
N ILE A 214 17.41 1.42 -2.81
CA ILE A 214 16.77 2.19 -1.73
C ILE A 214 17.60 2.11 -0.44
N LEU A 215 18.03 0.92 -0.05
CA LEU A 215 18.76 0.69 1.20
C LEU A 215 20.16 1.31 1.15
N PHE A 216 20.86 1.25 0.02
CA PHE A 216 22.14 1.95 -0.14
C PHE A 216 21.97 3.45 -0.02
N CYS A 217 20.91 4.04 -0.57
CA CYS A 217 20.59 5.45 -0.41
C CYS A 217 20.32 5.82 1.07
N ASP A 218 19.55 5.01 1.80
CA ASP A 218 19.25 5.25 3.22
C ASP A 218 20.52 5.12 4.09
N ILE A 219 21.40 4.16 3.80
CA ILE A 219 22.72 4.00 4.48
C ILE A 219 23.62 5.20 4.18
N SER A 220 23.66 5.68 2.93
CA SER A 220 24.43 6.86 2.54
C SER A 220 24.06 8.08 3.41
N ARG A 221 22.76 8.32 3.65
CA ARG A 221 22.29 9.43 4.51
C ARG A 221 22.79 9.31 5.95
N ILE A 222 22.94 8.11 6.50
CA ILE A 222 23.53 7.94 7.82
C ILE A 222 24.98 8.36 7.86
N TYR A 223 25.76 7.95 6.85
CA TYR A 223 27.18 8.34 6.78
C TYR A 223 27.35 9.84 6.54
N ASP A 224 26.47 10.45 5.76
CA ASP A 224 26.42 11.90 5.57
C ASP A 224 26.13 12.63 6.90
N ASN A 225 25.10 12.21 7.65
CA ASN A 225 24.79 12.76 8.97
C ASN A 225 25.94 12.58 10.00
N LYS A 226 26.80 11.60 9.79
CA LYS A 226 28.05 11.41 10.58
C LYS A 226 29.23 12.21 10.05
N ASN A 227 29.06 13.04 9.00
CA ASN A 227 30.10 13.76 8.28
C ASN A 227 31.20 12.85 7.68
N LEU A 228 30.84 11.59 7.37
CA LEU A 228 31.72 10.63 6.74
C LEU A 228 31.46 10.59 5.23
N TYR A 229 31.78 11.68 4.54
CA TYR A 229 31.41 11.98 3.17
C TYR A 229 31.90 10.96 2.15
N GLU A 230 33.12 10.45 2.28
CA GLU A 230 33.66 9.42 1.37
C GLU A 230 32.85 8.12 1.45
N ALA A 231 32.47 7.72 2.67
CA ALA A 231 31.62 6.54 2.86
C ALA A 231 30.21 6.81 2.28
N ALA A 232 29.62 7.98 2.56
CA ALA A 232 28.35 8.38 2.01
C ALA A 232 28.36 8.34 0.48
N TYR A 233 29.39 8.88 -0.16
CA TYR A 233 29.57 8.84 -1.61
C TYR A 233 29.67 7.42 -2.15
N SER A 234 30.44 6.53 -1.50
CA SER A 234 30.54 5.13 -1.89
C SER A 234 29.19 4.42 -1.91
N TYR A 235 28.32 4.69 -0.90
CA TYR A 235 26.99 4.10 -0.82
C TYR A 235 26.03 4.70 -1.84
N ILE A 236 26.08 6.02 -2.12
CA ILE A 236 25.21 6.62 -3.15
C ILE A 236 25.57 6.13 -4.56
N VAL A 237 26.85 5.90 -4.86
CA VAL A 237 27.26 5.29 -6.12
C VAL A 237 26.68 3.88 -6.28
N ARG A 238 26.72 3.07 -5.22
CA ARG A 238 26.07 1.73 -5.24
C ARG A 238 24.56 1.85 -5.43
N SER A 239 23.91 2.79 -4.76
CA SER A 239 22.46 3.03 -4.94
C SER A 239 22.13 3.26 -6.42
N ILE A 240 22.89 4.13 -7.10
CA ILE A 240 22.72 4.41 -8.54
C ILE A 240 22.96 3.18 -9.42
N GLN A 241 23.96 2.35 -9.09
CA GLN A 241 24.25 1.13 -9.84
C GLN A 241 23.13 0.09 -9.81
N TYR A 242 22.42 0.01 -8.67
CA TYR A 242 21.29 -0.92 -8.48
C TYR A 242 19.94 -0.33 -8.86
N ALA A 243 19.86 0.97 -9.13
CA ALA A 243 18.60 1.62 -9.49
C ALA A 243 18.03 1.08 -10.79
N PRO A 244 16.72 0.77 -10.88
CA PRO A 244 16.08 0.42 -12.13
C PRO A 244 16.25 1.52 -13.17
N ARG A 245 16.43 1.15 -14.45
CA ARG A 245 16.65 2.13 -15.55
C ARG A 245 15.48 3.11 -15.74
N SER A 246 14.29 2.75 -15.28
CA SER A 246 13.07 3.57 -15.32
C SER A 246 12.88 4.47 -14.09
N SER A 247 13.75 4.39 -13.07
CA SER A 247 13.63 5.22 -11.88
C SER A 247 14.11 6.65 -12.15
N ASP A 248 13.39 7.62 -11.56
CA ASP A 248 13.88 9.00 -11.52
C ASP A 248 15.07 9.09 -10.59
N LEU A 249 16.24 9.19 -11.18
CA LEU A 249 17.52 9.27 -10.46
C LEU A 249 17.90 10.71 -10.08
N SER A 250 17.06 11.70 -10.39
CA SER A 250 17.37 13.12 -10.19
C SER A 250 17.79 13.43 -8.74
N ALA A 251 17.05 12.88 -7.76
CA ALA A 251 17.40 13.06 -6.36
C ALA A 251 18.73 12.41 -5.97
N MET A 252 19.07 11.25 -6.56
CA MET A 252 20.34 10.56 -6.30
C MET A 252 21.52 11.27 -6.96
N TYR A 253 21.33 11.84 -8.15
CA TYR A 253 22.36 12.65 -8.82
C TYR A 253 22.59 13.99 -8.15
N PHE A 254 21.54 14.61 -7.59
CA PHE A 254 21.65 15.83 -6.79
C PHE A 254 22.58 15.59 -5.59
N TRP A 255 22.35 14.54 -4.81
CA TRP A 255 23.21 14.16 -3.69
C TRP A 255 24.65 13.86 -4.10
N LYS A 256 24.85 13.25 -5.27
CA LYS A 256 26.20 13.01 -5.82
C LYS A 256 26.94 14.31 -6.16
N GLY A 257 26.23 15.37 -6.51
CA GLY A 257 26.80 16.67 -6.84
C GLY A 257 27.14 17.54 -5.61
N GLU A 258 26.53 17.24 -4.45
CA GLU A 258 26.75 17.98 -3.20
C GLU A 258 27.82 17.37 -2.28
N ILE A 259 28.23 16.13 -2.51
CA ILE A 259 29.32 15.45 -1.82
C ILE A 259 30.61 15.61 -2.61
#